data_73069f1133fc8282ec295a04fca6c0c1
#
_entry.id   73069f1133fc8282ec295a04fca6c0c1
#
_cell.length_a   1.000
_cell.length_b   1.000
_cell.length_c   1.000
_cell.angle_alpha   90.00
_cell.angle_beta   90.00
_cell.angle_gamma   90.00
#
_symmetry.space_group_name_H-M   'P 1'
#
loop_
_entity.id
_entity.type
_entity.pdbx_description
1 polymer ?
#
loop_
_entity_poly.entity_id
_entity_poly.type
_entity_poly.pdbx_seq_one_letter_code
_entity_poly.pdbx_strand_id
1 'polypeptide(L)'
;FANVIVINKCDLVSDTDAERLEGILHHLNPEARLLRVSHGGVDLGQVIGTGLYDEETASHMPGWAKELEGDHTPETEEYGIGSFVYRRRRPFHPQRLLDALHTGLEGVIRSKGYLWIASRPRNCGIWSQAGASLQIDRGGHWFATVEQDRWPDDLSTRDWIDRNWDDEVGDCRQEIVFIGVAMERDTIESILDGALVTDEEMVAGPPQWLDFEDPLPPWETQ
;
A
#
# COMPACT_ATOMS: atom_id res chain seq x y z
N PHE A 1 -7.38 -6.21 -18.88
CA PHE A 1 -7.29 -5.46 -20.17
C PHE A 1 -5.88 -5.47 -20.79
N ALA A 2 -4.91 -6.19 -20.21
CA ALA A 2 -3.57 -6.22 -20.74
C ALA A 2 -3.51 -7.13 -21.97
N ASN A 3 -2.98 -6.65 -23.09
CA ASN A 3 -2.73 -7.49 -24.26
C ASN A 3 -1.47 -8.36 -24.09
N VAL A 4 -0.53 -7.90 -23.25
CA VAL A 4 0.69 -8.64 -22.90
C VAL A 4 0.89 -8.58 -21.40
N ILE A 5 1.11 -9.73 -20.77
CA ILE A 5 1.45 -9.85 -19.35
C ILE A 5 2.85 -10.44 -19.25
N VAL A 6 3.76 -9.75 -18.59
CA VAL A 6 5.13 -10.21 -18.36
C VAL A 6 5.25 -10.78 -16.95
N ILE A 7 5.47 -12.07 -16.82
CA ILE A 7 5.76 -12.75 -15.55
C ILE A 7 7.26 -12.68 -15.34
N ASN A 8 7.69 -11.75 -14.50
CA ASN A 8 9.12 -11.56 -14.22
C ASN A 8 9.57 -12.33 -12.99
N LYS A 9 10.91 -12.43 -12.82
CA LYS A 9 11.56 -13.15 -11.71
C LYS A 9 11.27 -14.66 -11.71
N CYS A 10 11.08 -15.25 -12.89
CA CYS A 10 10.87 -16.70 -13.03
C CYS A 10 12.07 -17.53 -12.57
N ASP A 11 13.25 -16.90 -12.44
CA ASP A 11 14.46 -17.49 -11.84
C ASP A 11 14.34 -17.75 -10.33
N LEU A 12 13.35 -17.16 -9.64
CA LEU A 12 13.15 -17.28 -8.20
C LEU A 12 12.09 -18.32 -7.79
N VAL A 13 11.40 -18.92 -8.75
CA VAL A 13 10.32 -19.88 -8.51
C VAL A 13 10.55 -21.18 -9.29
N SER A 14 9.87 -22.25 -8.87
CA SER A 14 9.89 -23.50 -9.64
C SER A 14 9.08 -23.37 -10.94
N ASP A 15 9.41 -24.20 -11.94
CA ASP A 15 8.64 -24.26 -13.19
C ASP A 15 7.17 -24.59 -12.92
N THR A 16 6.88 -25.46 -11.95
CA THR A 16 5.53 -25.84 -11.55
C THR A 16 4.75 -24.65 -11.00
N ASP A 17 5.38 -23.79 -10.19
CA ASP A 17 4.74 -22.58 -9.65
C ASP A 17 4.50 -21.54 -10.76
N ALA A 18 5.47 -21.40 -11.66
CA ALA A 18 5.32 -20.52 -12.82
C ALA A 18 4.19 -20.99 -13.74
N GLU A 19 4.06 -22.30 -14.02
CA GLU A 19 2.96 -22.89 -14.78
C GLU A 19 1.60 -22.69 -14.13
N ARG A 20 1.53 -22.85 -12.80
CA ARG A 20 0.32 -22.59 -12.02
C ARG A 20 -0.10 -21.13 -12.14
N LEU A 21 0.85 -20.19 -12.02
CA LEU A 21 0.58 -18.76 -12.17
C LEU A 21 0.12 -18.43 -13.59
N GLU A 22 0.73 -19.00 -14.63
CA GLU A 22 0.27 -18.82 -16.00
C GLU A 22 -1.18 -19.31 -16.20
N GLY A 23 -1.51 -20.48 -15.62
CA GLY A 23 -2.86 -21.02 -15.68
C GLY A 23 -3.88 -20.06 -15.06
N ILE A 24 -3.56 -19.46 -13.91
CA ILE A 24 -4.40 -18.46 -13.25
C ILE A 24 -4.54 -17.22 -14.14
N LEU A 25 -3.42 -16.66 -14.63
CA LEU A 25 -3.44 -15.47 -15.47
C LEU A 25 -4.18 -15.68 -16.78
N HIS A 26 -4.05 -16.87 -17.39
CA HIS A 26 -4.78 -17.21 -18.60
C HIS A 26 -6.29 -17.36 -18.35
N HIS A 27 -6.67 -17.84 -17.16
CA HIS A 27 -8.09 -17.88 -16.78
C HIS A 27 -8.66 -16.47 -16.58
N LEU A 28 -7.88 -15.56 -15.96
CA LEU A 28 -8.28 -14.18 -15.72
C LEU A 28 -8.33 -13.33 -17.00
N ASN A 29 -7.42 -13.58 -17.92
CA ASN A 29 -7.33 -12.84 -19.18
C ASN A 29 -6.86 -13.78 -20.30
N PRO A 30 -7.79 -14.54 -20.91
CA PRO A 30 -7.47 -15.55 -21.93
C PRO A 30 -6.81 -14.98 -23.19
N GLU A 31 -7.10 -13.72 -23.50
CA GLU A 31 -6.58 -13.03 -24.71
C GLU A 31 -5.16 -12.47 -24.51
N ALA A 32 -4.66 -12.42 -23.28
CA ALA A 32 -3.35 -11.88 -23.02
C ALA A 32 -2.24 -12.84 -23.46
N ARG A 33 -1.23 -12.30 -24.15
CA ARG A 33 0.03 -13.01 -24.37
C ARG A 33 0.84 -13.04 -23.07
N LEU A 34 1.13 -14.21 -22.54
CA LEU A 34 1.95 -14.38 -21.35
C LEU A 34 3.42 -14.56 -21.76
N LEU A 35 4.33 -13.86 -21.09
CA LEU A 35 5.77 -13.93 -21.32
C LEU A 35 6.47 -14.21 -19.99
N ARG A 36 7.15 -15.36 -19.86
CA ARG A 36 8.06 -15.64 -18.74
C ARG A 36 9.40 -14.98 -18.98
N VAL A 37 9.88 -14.22 -18.02
CA VAL A 37 11.17 -13.57 -18.09
C VAL A 37 11.91 -13.63 -16.77
N SER A 38 13.22 -13.44 -16.81
CA SER A 38 14.07 -13.27 -15.64
C SER A 38 14.84 -11.97 -15.79
N HIS A 39 15.02 -11.25 -14.67
CA HIS A 39 15.77 -9.99 -14.62
C HIS A 39 15.24 -8.90 -15.60
N GLY A 40 13.96 -8.94 -15.93
CA GLY A 40 13.34 -7.99 -16.87
C GLY A 40 13.74 -8.19 -18.33
N GLY A 41 14.41 -9.32 -18.64
CA GLY A 41 14.91 -9.62 -19.99
C GLY A 41 13.80 -9.98 -20.96
N VAL A 42 13.15 -8.97 -21.54
CA VAL A 42 12.11 -9.12 -22.56
C VAL A 42 12.52 -8.40 -23.84
N ASP A 43 12.23 -9.01 -24.99
CA ASP A 43 12.38 -8.32 -26.27
C ASP A 43 11.34 -7.19 -26.35
N LEU A 44 11.81 -5.95 -26.56
CA LEU A 44 10.97 -4.77 -26.64
C LEU A 44 9.90 -4.88 -27.71
N GLY A 45 10.16 -5.55 -28.81
CA GLY A 45 9.16 -5.81 -29.87
C GLY A 45 7.99 -6.68 -29.43
N GLN A 46 8.12 -7.41 -28.31
CA GLN A 46 7.03 -8.21 -27.73
C GLN A 46 6.11 -7.41 -26.80
N VAL A 47 6.52 -6.21 -26.36
CA VAL A 47 5.79 -5.39 -25.38
C VAL A 47 5.48 -3.97 -25.87
N ILE A 48 6.23 -3.46 -26.85
CA ILE A 48 6.04 -2.14 -27.43
C ILE A 48 5.69 -2.29 -28.91
N GLY A 49 4.66 -1.53 -29.37
CA GLY A 49 4.26 -1.53 -30.77
C GLY A 49 3.71 -2.87 -31.25
N THR A 50 3.14 -3.68 -30.38
CA THR A 50 2.70 -5.06 -30.66
C THR A 50 1.53 -5.14 -31.63
N GLY A 51 0.79 -4.03 -31.84
CA GLY A 51 -0.43 -4.02 -32.67
C GLY A 51 -1.58 -4.88 -32.12
N LEU A 52 -1.45 -5.37 -30.89
CA LEU A 52 -2.46 -6.24 -30.27
C LEU A 52 -3.64 -5.48 -29.65
N TYR A 53 -3.51 -4.18 -29.47
CA TYR A 53 -4.60 -3.38 -28.97
C TYR A 53 -5.63 -3.13 -30.06
N ASP A 54 -6.85 -3.51 -29.80
CA ASP A 54 -8.02 -3.23 -30.63
C ASP A 54 -9.14 -2.69 -29.74
N GLU A 55 -9.57 -1.47 -30.01
CA GLU A 55 -10.54 -0.75 -29.17
C GLU A 55 -11.93 -1.41 -29.18
N GLU A 56 -12.34 -1.98 -30.31
CA GLU A 56 -13.61 -2.66 -30.44
C GLU A 56 -13.61 -3.95 -29.61
N THR A 57 -12.56 -4.75 -29.72
CA THR A 57 -12.38 -5.96 -28.89
C THR A 57 -12.29 -5.61 -27.41
N ALA A 58 -11.50 -4.59 -27.04
CA ALA A 58 -11.34 -4.17 -25.66
C ALA A 58 -12.67 -3.72 -25.02
N SER A 59 -13.49 -2.98 -25.76
CA SER A 59 -14.80 -2.49 -25.27
C SER A 59 -15.83 -3.59 -25.02
N HIS A 60 -15.66 -4.77 -25.64
CA HIS A 60 -16.55 -5.92 -25.47
C HIS A 60 -16.02 -6.93 -24.43
N MET A 61 -14.83 -6.72 -23.86
CA MET A 61 -14.34 -7.60 -22.80
C MET A 61 -15.24 -7.55 -21.57
N PRO A 62 -15.58 -8.69 -20.95
CA PRO A 62 -16.52 -8.74 -19.83
C PRO A 62 -16.14 -7.84 -18.65
N GLY A 63 -14.85 -7.68 -18.38
CA GLY A 63 -14.35 -6.77 -17.34
C GLY A 63 -14.56 -5.28 -17.66
N TRP A 64 -14.39 -4.88 -18.93
CA TRP A 64 -14.60 -3.50 -19.37
C TRP A 64 -16.08 -3.09 -19.30
N ALA A 65 -16.97 -3.97 -19.74
CA ALA A 65 -18.41 -3.74 -19.68
C ALA A 65 -18.90 -3.57 -18.23
N LYS A 66 -18.43 -4.42 -17.31
CA LYS A 66 -18.74 -4.32 -15.86
C LYS A 66 -18.25 -3.01 -15.26
N GLU A 67 -17.03 -2.56 -15.60
CA GLU A 67 -16.49 -1.28 -15.15
C GLU A 67 -17.34 -0.09 -15.62
N LEU A 68 -17.78 -0.10 -16.88
CA LEU A 68 -18.63 0.96 -17.44
C LEU A 68 -20.04 0.95 -16.85
N GLU A 69 -20.57 -0.19 -16.48
CA GLU A 69 -21.90 -0.35 -15.87
C GLU A 69 -21.87 -0.09 -14.36
N GLY A 70 -20.68 0.05 -13.74
CA GLY A 70 -20.51 0.27 -12.32
C GLY A 70 -20.88 -0.95 -11.45
N ASP A 71 -20.98 -2.12 -12.07
CA ASP A 71 -21.31 -3.39 -11.40
C ASP A 71 -19.98 -4.08 -10.98
N HIS A 72 -19.43 -3.62 -9.87
CA HIS A 72 -18.26 -4.22 -9.25
C HIS A 72 -18.67 -5.47 -8.46
N THR A 73 -18.38 -6.65 -9.01
CA THR A 73 -18.23 -7.83 -8.15
C THR A 73 -16.88 -7.65 -7.43
N PRO A 74 -16.84 -7.55 -6.09
CA PRO A 74 -15.58 -7.39 -5.38
C PRO A 74 -14.65 -8.56 -5.77
N GLU A 75 -13.41 -8.26 -6.16
CA GLU A 75 -12.37 -9.26 -6.49
C GLU A 75 -12.18 -10.29 -5.37
N THR A 76 -12.60 -9.94 -4.16
CA THR A 76 -12.65 -10.77 -2.96
C THR A 76 -13.50 -12.02 -3.12
N GLU A 77 -14.62 -11.96 -3.86
CA GLU A 77 -15.50 -13.10 -4.03
C GLU A 77 -14.99 -14.08 -5.11
N GLU A 78 -14.24 -13.58 -6.08
CA GLU A 78 -13.79 -14.40 -7.21
C GLU A 78 -12.45 -15.10 -6.97
N TYR A 79 -11.52 -14.45 -6.22
CA TYR A 79 -10.14 -14.96 -6.05
C TYR A 79 -9.67 -15.01 -4.60
N GLY A 80 -10.52 -14.67 -3.63
CA GLY A 80 -10.15 -14.56 -2.22
C GLY A 80 -9.15 -13.41 -1.95
N ILE A 81 -8.95 -12.50 -2.92
CA ILE A 81 -8.11 -11.32 -2.76
C ILE A 81 -8.99 -10.20 -2.20
N GLY A 82 -8.59 -9.67 -1.03
CA GLY A 82 -9.27 -8.55 -0.41
C GLY A 82 -8.36 -7.34 -0.27
N SER A 83 -8.99 -6.20 -0.07
CA SER A 83 -8.30 -4.98 0.31
C SER A 83 -9.09 -4.20 1.34
N PHE A 84 -8.37 -3.51 2.22
CA PHE A 84 -8.97 -2.54 3.14
C PHE A 84 -7.98 -1.42 3.45
N VAL A 85 -8.51 -0.32 3.99
CA VAL A 85 -7.69 0.80 4.43
C VAL A 85 -7.78 0.92 5.94
N TYR A 86 -6.62 0.81 6.61
CA TYR A 86 -6.47 1.10 8.03
C TYR A 86 -6.30 2.60 8.22
N ARG A 87 -7.19 3.25 8.97
CA ARG A 87 -7.13 4.68 9.27
C ARG A 87 -7.27 4.93 10.76
N ARG A 88 -6.30 5.67 11.34
CA ARG A 88 -6.37 6.14 12.73
C ARG A 88 -5.74 7.52 12.85
N ARG A 89 -6.28 8.35 13.75
CA ARG A 89 -5.75 9.69 14.08
C ARG A 89 -4.91 9.68 15.35
N ARG A 90 -4.06 8.66 15.49
CA ARG A 90 -3.21 8.45 16.67
C ARG A 90 -1.86 7.88 16.22
N PRO A 91 -0.72 8.34 16.78
CA PRO A 91 0.58 7.83 16.36
C PRO A 91 0.84 6.43 16.89
N PHE A 92 1.69 5.68 16.20
CA PHE A 92 2.26 4.44 16.70
C PHE A 92 3.32 4.72 17.76
N HIS A 93 3.32 3.95 18.84
CA HIS A 93 4.45 3.83 19.74
C HIS A 93 5.54 2.99 19.06
N PRO A 94 6.81 3.47 18.96
CA PRO A 94 7.82 2.83 18.10
C PRO A 94 8.12 1.38 18.48
N GLN A 95 8.26 1.08 19.80
CA GLN A 95 8.51 -0.29 20.25
C GLN A 95 7.30 -1.20 20.01
N ARG A 96 6.08 -0.75 20.33
CA ARG A 96 4.88 -1.56 20.12
C ARG A 96 4.62 -1.80 18.62
N LEU A 97 4.98 -0.84 17.76
CA LEU A 97 4.93 -1.05 16.31
C LEU A 97 5.90 -2.15 15.88
N LEU A 98 7.15 -2.13 16.36
CA LEU A 98 8.12 -3.17 16.04
C LEU A 98 7.63 -4.56 16.51
N ASP A 99 7.08 -4.64 17.72
CA ASP A 99 6.53 -5.88 18.27
C ASP A 99 5.34 -6.40 17.44
N ALA A 100 4.44 -5.51 17.01
CA ALA A 100 3.32 -5.82 16.12
C ALA A 100 3.81 -6.38 14.77
N LEU A 101 4.87 -5.78 14.20
CA LEU A 101 5.47 -6.25 12.96
C LEU A 101 6.12 -7.64 13.09
N HIS A 102 6.71 -7.95 14.24
CA HIS A 102 7.25 -9.27 14.53
C HIS A 102 6.17 -10.34 14.69
N THR A 103 4.97 -9.97 15.13
CA THR A 103 3.83 -10.88 15.19
C THR A 103 3.40 -11.34 13.79
N GLY A 104 3.64 -10.48 12.78
CA GLY A 104 3.26 -10.72 11.40
C GLY A 104 1.81 -10.30 11.10
N LEU A 105 1.56 -10.00 9.85
CA LEU A 105 0.24 -9.64 9.31
C LEU A 105 -0.18 -10.72 8.32
N GLU A 106 -0.86 -11.74 8.83
CA GLU A 106 -1.21 -12.94 8.06
C GLU A 106 -2.11 -12.59 6.86
N GLY A 107 -1.83 -13.21 5.72
CA GLY A 107 -2.59 -13.01 4.49
C GLY A 107 -2.19 -11.76 3.71
N VAL A 108 -1.42 -10.82 4.28
CA VAL A 108 -1.02 -9.60 3.58
C VAL A 108 0.06 -9.88 2.55
N ILE A 109 -0.22 -9.57 1.28
CA ILE A 109 0.73 -9.67 0.17
C ILE A 109 1.42 -8.33 -0.08
N ARG A 110 0.67 -7.25 0.03
CA ARG A 110 1.15 -5.89 -0.19
C ARG A 110 0.45 -4.91 0.73
N SER A 111 1.20 -3.95 1.24
CA SER A 111 0.60 -2.81 1.90
C SER A 111 1.41 -1.54 1.61
N LYS A 112 0.72 -0.40 1.54
CA LYS A 112 1.35 0.88 1.28
C LYS A 112 0.55 2.01 1.91
N GLY A 113 1.24 3.04 2.40
CA GLY A 113 0.55 4.19 2.96
C GLY A 113 1.42 5.12 3.76
N TYR A 114 0.75 5.93 4.55
CA TYR A 114 1.37 6.90 5.46
C TYR A 114 1.26 6.40 6.89
N LEU A 115 2.31 6.65 7.67
CA LEU A 115 2.29 6.37 9.09
C LEU A 115 2.85 7.53 9.90
N TRP A 116 2.30 7.69 11.10
CA TRP A 116 2.72 8.65 12.11
C TRP A 116 3.31 7.91 13.30
N ILE A 117 4.57 8.20 13.65
CA ILE A 117 5.30 7.56 14.74
C ILE A 117 5.52 8.59 15.84
N ALA A 118 5.23 8.23 17.09
CA ALA A 118 5.30 9.14 18.22
C ALA A 118 6.71 9.70 18.45
N SER A 119 7.76 8.89 18.35
CA SER A 119 9.16 9.32 18.45
C SER A 119 9.63 10.25 17.32
N ARG A 120 8.85 10.34 16.22
CA ARG A 120 9.15 11.17 15.03
C ARG A 120 7.95 12.07 14.67
N PRO A 121 7.40 12.83 15.64
CA PRO A 121 6.04 13.40 15.54
C PRO A 121 5.86 14.40 14.40
N ARG A 122 6.94 15.02 13.93
CA ARG A 122 6.92 16.02 12.87
C ARG A 122 6.96 15.43 11.48
N ASN A 123 7.35 14.16 11.35
CA ASN A 123 7.62 13.54 10.06
C ASN A 123 6.51 12.55 9.69
N CYS A 124 6.08 12.62 8.45
CA CYS A 124 5.29 11.57 7.83
C CYS A 124 6.21 10.40 7.46
N GLY A 125 5.86 9.20 7.85
CA GLY A 125 6.52 7.99 7.38
C GLY A 125 5.82 7.42 6.14
N ILE A 126 6.58 6.78 5.27
CA ILE A 126 6.08 6.01 4.14
C ILE A 126 6.22 4.53 4.45
N TRP A 127 5.10 3.87 4.56
CA TRP A 127 5.01 2.42 4.69
C TRP A 127 4.97 1.75 3.32
N SER A 128 5.83 0.78 3.07
CA SER A 128 5.84 0.01 1.83
C SER A 128 6.19 -1.45 2.09
N GLN A 129 5.22 -2.35 1.90
CA GLN A 129 5.40 -3.78 2.05
C GLN A 129 5.14 -4.50 0.73
N ALA A 130 5.99 -5.47 0.41
CA ALA A 130 5.80 -6.41 -0.68
C ALA A 130 6.29 -7.81 -0.24
N GLY A 131 5.36 -8.75 -0.08
CA GLY A 131 5.64 -10.06 0.52
C GLY A 131 6.18 -9.90 1.95
N ALA A 132 7.29 -10.56 2.25
CA ALA A 132 7.94 -10.50 3.56
C ALA A 132 8.81 -9.24 3.79
N SER A 133 9.00 -8.41 2.78
CA SER A 133 9.83 -7.21 2.88
C SER A 133 8.97 -6.00 3.24
N LEU A 134 9.26 -5.37 4.38
CA LEU A 134 8.66 -4.10 4.80
C LEU A 134 9.77 -3.04 4.90
N GLN A 135 9.50 -1.88 4.33
CA GLN A 135 10.32 -0.68 4.43
C GLN A 135 9.49 0.45 5.04
N ILE A 136 10.12 1.21 5.91
CA ILE A 136 9.54 2.41 6.53
C ILE A 136 10.52 3.56 6.29
N ASP A 137 10.16 4.43 5.35
CA ASP A 137 10.99 5.54 4.92
C ASP A 137 10.42 6.90 5.40
N ARG A 138 11.24 7.95 5.32
CA ARG A 138 10.80 9.31 5.57
C ARG A 138 10.07 9.87 4.34
N GLY A 139 8.81 10.30 4.50
CA GLY A 139 8.02 10.90 3.43
C GLY A 139 8.02 12.43 3.39
N GLY A 140 8.45 13.09 4.45
CA GLY A 140 8.40 14.54 4.57
C GLY A 140 7.92 14.98 5.95
N HIS A 141 7.33 16.16 6.03
CA HIS A 141 6.72 16.69 7.24
C HIS A 141 5.20 16.63 7.12
N TRP A 142 4.51 16.40 8.26
CA TRP A 142 3.09 16.66 8.33
C TRP A 142 2.83 18.16 8.20
N PHE A 143 1.83 18.56 7.45
CA PHE A 143 1.48 19.98 7.29
C PHE A 143 1.10 20.63 8.62
N ALA A 144 0.51 19.87 9.54
CA ALA A 144 0.24 20.32 10.91
C ALA A 144 1.50 20.77 11.69
N THR A 145 2.69 20.35 11.25
CA THR A 145 3.97 20.68 11.90
C THR A 145 4.80 21.73 11.14
N VAL A 146 4.23 22.26 10.05
CA VAL A 146 4.83 23.26 9.18
C VAL A 146 4.01 24.54 9.24
N GLU A 147 4.66 25.69 9.34
CA GLU A 147 3.98 27.01 9.31
C GLU A 147 3.20 27.18 8.00
N GLN A 148 1.99 27.74 8.08
CA GLN A 148 1.08 27.83 6.93
C GLN A 148 1.63 28.69 5.78
N ASP A 149 2.52 29.62 6.06
CA ASP A 149 3.21 30.45 5.07
C ASP A 149 4.21 29.66 4.21
N ARG A 150 4.58 28.45 4.66
CA ARG A 150 5.43 27.50 3.94
C ARG A 150 4.66 26.40 3.21
N TRP A 151 3.34 26.42 3.29
CA TRP A 151 2.53 25.43 2.58
C TRP A 151 2.54 25.76 1.07
N PRO A 152 2.45 24.73 0.21
CA PRO A 152 2.35 24.96 -1.23
C PRO A 152 1.16 25.87 -1.59
N ASP A 153 1.35 26.73 -2.59
CA ASP A 153 0.33 27.68 -3.04
C ASP A 153 -0.64 27.07 -4.08
N ASP A 154 -0.34 25.89 -4.59
CA ASP A 154 -1.20 25.24 -5.56
C ASP A 154 -2.53 24.75 -4.93
N LEU A 155 -3.62 25.00 -5.66
CA LEU A 155 -4.98 24.71 -5.18
C LEU A 155 -5.21 23.23 -4.93
N SER A 156 -4.60 22.34 -5.70
CA SER A 156 -4.79 20.89 -5.56
C SER A 156 -4.23 20.37 -4.25
N THR A 157 -3.05 20.85 -3.85
CA THR A 157 -2.45 20.50 -2.55
C THR A 157 -3.23 21.11 -1.40
N ARG A 158 -3.71 22.37 -1.53
CA ARG A 158 -4.56 22.98 -0.50
C ARG A 158 -5.86 22.23 -0.29
N ASP A 159 -6.57 21.88 -1.36
CA ASP A 159 -7.79 21.07 -1.31
C ASP A 159 -7.53 19.68 -0.70
N TRP A 160 -6.33 19.11 -0.95
CA TRP A 160 -5.96 17.83 -0.35
C TRP A 160 -5.71 17.97 1.16
N ILE A 161 -5.02 19.03 1.59
CA ILE A 161 -4.79 19.33 3.01
C ILE A 161 -6.13 19.48 3.71
N ASP A 162 -7.02 20.32 3.20
CA ASP A 162 -8.34 20.61 3.80
C ASP A 162 -9.19 19.34 3.95
N ARG A 163 -9.20 18.47 2.93
CA ARG A 163 -9.93 17.19 2.98
C ARG A 163 -9.36 16.19 3.98
N ASN A 164 -8.09 16.29 4.32
CA ASN A 164 -7.41 15.37 5.23
C ASN A 164 -7.17 15.98 6.62
N TRP A 165 -7.64 17.18 6.86
CA TRP A 165 -7.45 17.90 8.11
C TRP A 165 -8.38 17.39 9.21
N ASP A 166 -7.83 17.24 10.39
CA ASP A 166 -8.53 16.94 11.64
C ASP A 166 -8.30 18.07 12.65
N ASP A 167 -9.32 18.44 13.41
CA ASP A 167 -9.26 19.62 14.30
C ASP A 167 -8.25 19.47 15.44
N GLU A 168 -7.94 18.23 15.86
CA GLU A 168 -7.03 17.95 16.98
C GLU A 168 -5.57 17.74 16.54
N VAL A 169 -5.38 17.02 15.43
CA VAL A 169 -4.05 16.55 15.00
C VAL A 169 -3.65 16.98 13.59
N GLY A 170 -4.47 17.80 12.94
CA GLY A 170 -4.22 18.25 11.57
C GLY A 170 -4.24 17.10 10.56
N ASP A 171 -3.29 17.04 9.66
CA ASP A 171 -3.17 15.98 8.66
C ASP A 171 -2.45 14.72 9.15
N CYS A 172 -1.99 14.70 10.41
CA CYS A 172 -1.31 13.56 11.01
C CYS A 172 -2.22 12.34 11.12
N ARG A 173 -1.80 11.18 10.62
CA ARG A 173 -2.60 9.97 10.61
C ARG A 173 -1.84 8.70 10.29
N GLN A 174 -2.47 7.59 10.58
CA GLN A 174 -2.24 6.31 9.93
C GLN A 174 -3.20 6.23 8.74
N GLU A 175 -2.69 5.92 7.57
CA GLU A 175 -3.50 5.60 6.40
C GLU A 175 -2.75 4.59 5.54
N ILE A 176 -3.03 3.31 5.75
CA ILE A 176 -2.31 2.20 5.12
C ILE A 176 -3.31 1.31 4.41
N VAL A 177 -3.14 1.13 3.11
CA VAL A 177 -3.90 0.18 2.30
C VAL A 177 -3.24 -1.19 2.43
N PHE A 178 -4.03 -2.20 2.76
CA PHE A 178 -3.65 -3.61 2.78
C PHE A 178 -4.32 -4.34 1.64
N ILE A 179 -3.56 -5.19 0.95
CA ILE A 179 -4.02 -6.08 -0.13
C ILE A 179 -3.46 -7.47 0.16
N GLY A 180 -4.30 -8.48 0.11
CA GLY A 180 -3.85 -9.85 0.37
C GLY A 180 -4.93 -10.90 0.15
N VAL A 181 -4.62 -12.14 0.53
CA VAL A 181 -5.50 -13.30 0.39
C VAL A 181 -5.89 -13.80 1.77
N ALA A 182 -7.17 -14.04 1.98
CA ALA A 182 -7.73 -14.53 3.24
C ALA A 182 -7.28 -13.69 4.47
N MET A 183 -7.18 -12.36 4.30
CA MET A 183 -6.84 -11.45 5.39
C MET A 183 -8.01 -11.32 6.36
N GLU A 184 -7.73 -11.53 7.65
CA GLU A 184 -8.67 -11.23 8.72
C GLU A 184 -8.51 -9.77 9.16
N ARG A 185 -9.31 -8.88 8.57
CA ARG A 185 -9.24 -7.43 8.79
C ARG A 185 -9.23 -7.07 10.27
N ASP A 186 -10.17 -7.59 11.04
CA ASP A 186 -10.32 -7.26 12.47
C ASP A 186 -9.09 -7.67 13.27
N THR A 187 -8.45 -8.79 12.91
CA THR A 187 -7.21 -9.23 13.51
C THR A 187 -6.06 -8.28 13.21
N ILE A 188 -5.89 -7.89 11.95
CA ILE A 188 -4.84 -6.95 11.53
C ILE A 188 -5.07 -5.57 12.19
N GLU A 189 -6.30 -5.06 12.18
CA GLU A 189 -6.64 -3.80 12.85
C GLU A 189 -6.36 -3.87 14.35
N SER A 190 -6.70 -4.97 15.02
CA SER A 190 -6.44 -5.17 16.46
C SER A 190 -4.95 -5.19 16.80
N ILE A 191 -4.12 -5.84 15.96
CA ILE A 191 -2.66 -5.86 16.12
C ILE A 191 -2.10 -4.44 16.00
N LEU A 192 -2.52 -3.68 14.99
CA LEU A 192 -2.06 -2.32 14.75
C LEU A 192 -2.61 -1.35 15.81
N ASP A 193 -3.86 -1.49 16.23
CA ASP A 193 -4.45 -0.67 17.29
C ASP A 193 -3.71 -0.86 18.62
N GLY A 194 -3.25 -2.08 18.93
CA GLY A 194 -2.40 -2.36 20.08
C GLY A 194 -1.02 -1.66 20.03
N ALA A 195 -0.58 -1.26 18.84
CA ALA A 195 0.67 -0.53 18.66
C ALA A 195 0.51 1.00 18.78
N LEU A 196 -0.71 1.54 18.81
CA LEU A 196 -0.94 2.97 18.98
C LEU A 196 -0.55 3.43 20.40
N VAL A 197 -0.22 4.71 20.56
CA VAL A 197 -0.07 5.32 21.90
C VAL A 197 -1.37 5.20 22.69
N THR A 198 -1.28 5.06 24.01
CA THR A 198 -2.44 5.04 24.91
C THR A 198 -3.10 6.42 25.02
N ASP A 199 -4.26 6.50 25.68
CA ASP A 199 -4.91 7.79 25.93
C ASP A 199 -4.03 8.71 26.80
N GLU A 200 -3.35 8.15 27.81
CA GLU A 200 -2.45 8.90 28.69
C GLU A 200 -1.23 9.42 27.90
N GLU A 201 -0.64 8.58 27.05
CA GLU A 201 0.46 8.98 26.18
C GLU A 201 0.03 10.02 25.14
N MET A 202 -1.20 9.91 24.61
CA MET A 202 -1.76 10.89 23.66
C MET A 202 -1.93 12.25 24.33
N VAL A 203 -2.46 12.29 25.55
CA VAL A 203 -2.63 13.52 26.35
C VAL A 203 -1.29 14.15 26.71
N ALA A 204 -0.28 13.33 27.02
CA ALA A 204 1.06 13.83 27.34
C ALA A 204 1.76 14.48 26.12
N GLY A 205 1.46 14.00 24.93
CA GLY A 205 1.84 14.62 23.67
C GLY A 205 3.33 14.54 23.29
N PRO A 206 3.72 15.30 22.25
CA PRO A 206 5.06 15.23 21.66
C PRO A 206 6.24 15.40 22.63
N PRO A 207 6.18 16.20 23.70
CA PRO A 207 7.29 16.29 24.66
C PRO A 207 7.65 14.94 25.29
N GLN A 208 6.66 14.12 25.63
CA GLN A 208 6.90 12.78 26.17
C GLN A 208 7.25 11.77 25.06
N TRP A 209 6.66 11.91 23.88
CA TRP A 209 6.88 10.97 22.78
C TRP A 209 8.33 10.96 22.29
N LEU A 210 9.02 12.11 22.38
CA LEU A 210 10.42 12.23 22.00
C LEU A 210 11.37 11.47 22.94
N ASP A 211 10.89 11.12 24.15
CA ASP A 211 11.64 10.32 25.12
C ASP A 211 11.45 8.80 24.89
N PHE A 212 10.55 8.39 24.01
CA PHE A 212 10.38 6.97 23.69
C PHE A 212 11.63 6.42 23.01
N GLU A 213 12.06 5.25 23.47
CA GLU A 213 13.07 4.48 22.74
C GLU A 213 12.53 4.11 21.35
N ASP A 214 13.32 4.41 20.32
CA ASP A 214 12.93 4.17 18.93
C ASP A 214 13.83 3.11 18.30
N PRO A 215 13.41 1.82 18.32
CA PRO A 215 14.17 0.70 17.78
C PRO A 215 14.03 0.57 16.26
N LEU A 216 13.19 1.41 15.62
CA LEU A 216 12.99 1.36 14.19
C LEU A 216 14.22 1.88 13.44
N PRO A 217 14.51 1.39 12.23
CA PRO A 217 15.63 1.87 11.43
C PRO A 217 15.64 3.40 11.32
N PRO A 218 16.81 4.04 11.44
CA PRO A 218 16.90 5.48 11.27
C PRO A 218 16.52 5.85 9.84
N TRP A 219 15.79 6.96 9.69
CA TRP A 219 15.55 7.52 8.38
C TRP A 219 16.79 8.24 7.87
N GLU A 220 17.22 7.93 6.65
CA GLU A 220 18.34 8.63 6.04
C GLU A 220 18.02 10.12 5.92
N THR A 221 18.97 10.95 6.33
CA THR A 221 18.90 12.41 6.14
C THR A 221 19.28 12.67 4.67
N GLN A 222 18.32 13.03 3.84
CA GLN A 222 18.58 13.59 2.51
C GLN A 222 19.00 15.05 2.65
#